data_c4f573c7328ea28e98aef1e2287fdc2f
#
_entry.id   c4f573c7328ea28e98aef1e2287fdc2f
#
_cell.length_a   1.000
_cell.length_b   1.000
_cell.length_c   1.000
_cell.angle_alpha   90.00
_cell.angle_beta   90.00
_cell.angle_gamma   90.00
#
_symmetry.space_group_name_H-M   'P 1'
#
loop_
_entity.id
_entity.type
_entity.pdbx_description
1 polymer ?
#
loop_
_entity_poly.entity_id
_entity_poly.type
_entity_poly.pdbx_seq_one_letter_code
_entity_poly.pdbx_strand_id
1 'polypeptide(L)'
;MRRVYLDYSATTPVKDEVLKEMLPYYTELYGNPSSLYSEGLEAKAGLDKARKQIASLINAEEREIIFTSCGTEADNWVLEGVADSLKNKGKHIITTKIEHHAILHTCEYLEKHGYEITYLDVDSEGFVSPQDLEDAIRDDTILVSIMMVNNEIGTIEPIKELAATAKRHGVYFHTDAVQGLGNINIDVKNLNVDFMSMSA
;
A
#
# COMPACT_ATOMS: atom_id res chain seq x y z
N MET A 1 -30.24 -13.06 22.49
CA MET A 1 -30.03 -11.82 21.71
C MET A 1 -29.22 -12.17 20.46
N ARG A 2 -29.63 -11.72 19.25
CA ARG A 2 -28.83 -11.89 18.03
C ARG A 2 -27.66 -10.91 18.08
N ARG A 3 -26.41 -11.40 17.96
CA ARG A 3 -25.22 -10.56 17.84
C ARG A 3 -25.01 -10.23 16.37
N VAL A 4 -24.78 -8.95 16.04
CA VAL A 4 -24.49 -8.48 14.69
C VAL A 4 -23.17 -7.71 14.73
N TYR A 5 -22.22 -8.09 13.86
CA TYR A 5 -20.96 -7.40 13.67
C TYR A 5 -21.03 -6.63 12.34
N LEU A 6 -20.77 -5.31 12.36
CA LEU A 6 -20.90 -4.42 11.20
C LEU A 6 -19.63 -3.63 10.90
N ASP A 7 -18.55 -3.88 11.62
CA ASP A 7 -17.29 -3.16 11.46
C ASP A 7 -16.31 -3.93 10.55
N TYR A 8 -16.67 -4.09 9.28
CA TYR A 8 -15.84 -4.80 8.31
C TYR A 8 -14.65 -3.98 7.79
N SER A 9 -14.55 -2.70 8.17
CA SER A 9 -13.36 -1.89 7.93
C SER A 9 -12.22 -2.24 8.90
N ALA A 10 -12.56 -2.71 10.11
CA ALA A 10 -11.56 -3.13 11.09
C ALA A 10 -11.04 -4.54 10.81
N THR A 11 -11.93 -5.50 10.55
CA THR A 11 -11.55 -6.90 10.25
C THR A 11 -12.70 -7.67 9.62
N THR A 12 -12.38 -8.69 8.84
CA THR A 12 -13.34 -9.62 8.25
C THR A 12 -12.97 -11.07 8.59
N PRO A 13 -13.93 -11.99 8.62
CA PRO A 13 -13.61 -13.42 8.74
C PRO A 13 -12.87 -13.91 7.50
N VAL A 14 -11.91 -14.81 7.68
CA VAL A 14 -11.29 -15.53 6.55
C VAL A 14 -12.37 -16.38 5.88
N LYS A 15 -12.51 -16.28 4.55
CA LYS A 15 -13.47 -17.09 3.78
C LYS A 15 -13.09 -18.57 3.82
N ASP A 16 -14.09 -19.45 3.86
CA ASP A 16 -13.88 -20.91 3.94
C ASP A 16 -13.02 -21.46 2.79
N GLU A 17 -13.16 -20.90 1.58
CA GLU A 17 -12.37 -21.28 0.42
C GLU A 17 -10.90 -20.89 0.60
N VAL A 18 -10.63 -19.70 1.14
CA VAL A 18 -9.28 -19.23 1.44
C VAL A 18 -8.64 -20.10 2.53
N LEU A 19 -9.39 -20.38 3.60
CA LEU A 19 -8.89 -21.22 4.69
C LEU A 19 -8.50 -22.62 4.19
N LYS A 20 -9.30 -23.24 3.31
CA LYS A 20 -9.00 -24.55 2.70
C LYS A 20 -7.70 -24.53 1.88
N GLU A 21 -7.44 -23.46 1.12
CA GLU A 21 -6.19 -23.31 0.36
C GLU A 21 -4.98 -23.06 1.27
N MET A 22 -5.16 -22.43 2.44
CA MET A 22 -4.08 -22.16 3.41
C MET A 22 -3.67 -23.41 4.22
N LEU A 23 -4.63 -24.23 4.65
CA LEU A 23 -4.40 -25.34 5.60
C LEU A 23 -3.25 -26.28 5.19
N PRO A 24 -3.08 -26.72 3.93
CA PRO A 24 -1.98 -27.59 3.54
C PRO A 24 -0.58 -27.04 3.85
N TYR A 25 -0.41 -25.69 3.81
CA TYR A 25 0.88 -25.05 4.08
C TYR A 25 1.28 -25.07 5.56
N TYR A 26 0.36 -25.38 6.46
CA TYR A 26 0.68 -25.53 7.89
C TYR A 26 1.14 -26.94 8.27
N THR A 27 0.78 -27.96 7.48
CA THR A 27 0.98 -29.36 7.90
C THR A 27 1.61 -30.26 6.82
N GLU A 28 1.43 -29.94 5.54
CA GLU A 28 1.86 -30.80 4.42
C GLU A 28 2.92 -30.12 3.55
N LEU A 29 2.68 -28.87 3.12
CA LEU A 29 3.52 -28.10 2.20
C LEU A 29 4.38 -27.05 2.94
N TYR A 30 4.94 -27.42 4.09
CA TYR A 30 5.65 -26.52 5.01
C TYR A 30 7.14 -26.33 4.67
N GLY A 31 7.59 -26.79 3.53
CA GLY A 31 8.98 -26.68 3.10
C GLY A 31 9.48 -25.23 2.99
N ASN A 32 10.78 -25.03 3.23
CA ASN A 32 11.38 -23.72 3.01
C ASN A 32 11.48 -23.43 1.51
N PRO A 33 10.81 -22.40 0.96
CA PRO A 33 10.80 -22.09 -0.47
C PRO A 33 12.18 -21.72 -1.06
N SER A 34 13.19 -21.51 -0.20
CA SER A 34 14.57 -21.27 -0.65
C SER A 34 15.38 -22.57 -0.78
N SER A 35 14.84 -23.71 -0.37
CA SER A 35 15.52 -25.02 -0.46
C SER A 35 15.39 -25.62 -1.86
N LEU A 36 16.41 -26.40 -2.27
CA LEU A 36 16.50 -26.98 -3.63
C LEU A 36 15.92 -28.39 -3.75
N TYR A 37 15.50 -29.00 -2.64
CA TYR A 37 14.87 -30.31 -2.61
C TYR A 37 13.33 -30.22 -2.76
N SER A 38 12.66 -31.36 -2.94
CA SER A 38 11.24 -31.46 -3.31
C SER A 38 10.31 -30.60 -2.48
N GLU A 39 10.42 -30.69 -1.16
CA GLU A 39 9.55 -29.97 -0.21
C GLU A 39 9.70 -28.44 -0.34
N GLY A 40 10.92 -27.97 -0.60
CA GLY A 40 11.17 -26.54 -0.84
C GLY A 40 10.60 -26.08 -2.19
N LEU A 41 10.73 -26.91 -3.22
CA LEU A 41 10.19 -26.60 -4.57
C LEU A 41 8.65 -26.57 -4.55
N GLU A 42 8.00 -27.45 -3.82
CA GLU A 42 6.54 -27.46 -3.66
C GLU A 42 6.04 -26.20 -2.94
N ALA A 43 6.67 -25.82 -1.83
CA ALA A 43 6.35 -24.58 -1.13
C ALA A 43 6.59 -23.34 -2.01
N LYS A 44 7.69 -23.33 -2.77
CA LYS A 44 8.00 -22.27 -3.73
C LYS A 44 6.94 -22.16 -4.82
N ALA A 45 6.48 -23.26 -5.38
CA ALA A 45 5.43 -23.25 -6.39
C ALA A 45 4.13 -22.62 -5.88
N GLY A 46 3.76 -22.87 -4.60
CA GLY A 46 2.62 -22.23 -3.95
C GLY A 46 2.78 -20.72 -3.83
N LEU A 47 3.96 -20.28 -3.39
CA LEU A 47 4.29 -18.85 -3.27
C LEU A 47 4.29 -18.15 -4.63
N ASP A 48 4.87 -18.77 -5.66
CA ASP A 48 4.91 -18.22 -7.02
C ASP A 48 3.48 -18.15 -7.63
N LYS A 49 2.62 -19.17 -7.38
CA LYS A 49 1.19 -19.16 -7.74
C LYS A 49 0.46 -17.98 -7.11
N ALA A 50 0.62 -17.76 -5.80
CA ALA A 50 -0.02 -16.67 -5.08
C ALA A 50 0.44 -15.30 -5.63
N ARG A 51 1.75 -15.13 -5.85
CA ARG A 51 2.32 -13.90 -6.44
C ARG A 51 1.72 -13.60 -7.81
N LYS A 52 1.63 -14.61 -8.67
CA LYS A 52 1.03 -14.49 -10.00
C LYS A 52 -0.44 -14.10 -9.95
N GLN A 53 -1.20 -14.67 -9.03
CA GLN A 53 -2.62 -14.36 -8.86
C GLN A 53 -2.81 -12.88 -8.46
N ILE A 54 -2.03 -12.40 -7.48
CA ILE A 54 -2.08 -10.99 -7.04
C ILE A 54 -1.65 -10.06 -8.18
N ALA A 55 -0.53 -10.37 -8.84
CA ALA A 55 -0.05 -9.57 -9.97
C ALA A 55 -1.12 -9.44 -11.07
N SER A 56 -1.78 -10.55 -11.42
CA SER A 56 -2.85 -10.55 -12.41
C SER A 56 -4.09 -9.75 -11.97
N LEU A 57 -4.39 -9.75 -10.66
CA LEU A 57 -5.56 -9.04 -10.11
C LEU A 57 -5.44 -7.53 -10.25
N ILE A 58 -4.22 -6.99 -10.12
CA ILE A 58 -3.94 -5.54 -10.13
C ILE A 58 -3.21 -5.07 -11.41
N ASN A 59 -3.06 -5.94 -12.42
CA ASN A 59 -2.32 -5.69 -13.66
C ASN A 59 -0.85 -5.32 -13.44
N ALA A 60 -0.19 -5.94 -12.44
CA ALA A 60 1.24 -5.83 -12.15
C ALA A 60 2.04 -6.99 -12.76
N GLU A 61 3.37 -6.91 -12.69
CA GLU A 61 4.28 -8.03 -12.97
C GLU A 61 4.55 -8.84 -11.69
N GLU A 62 4.78 -10.14 -11.80
CA GLU A 62 5.03 -11.03 -10.65
C GLU A 62 6.21 -10.55 -9.79
N ARG A 63 7.26 -10.00 -10.42
CA ARG A 63 8.44 -9.46 -9.72
C ARG A 63 8.17 -8.18 -8.92
N GLU A 64 7.05 -7.51 -9.16
CA GLU A 64 6.63 -6.28 -8.46
C GLU A 64 5.86 -6.59 -7.18
N ILE A 65 5.48 -7.87 -6.96
CA ILE A 65 4.74 -8.28 -5.76
C ILE A 65 5.72 -8.71 -4.66
N ILE A 66 5.63 -8.04 -3.52
CA ILE A 66 6.43 -8.31 -2.33
C ILE A 66 5.48 -8.65 -1.18
N PHE A 67 5.68 -9.80 -0.55
CA PHE A 67 4.90 -10.19 0.62
C PHE A 67 5.51 -9.63 1.89
N THR A 68 4.66 -9.03 2.72
CA THR A 68 4.99 -8.51 4.06
C THR A 68 4.07 -9.15 5.09
N SER A 69 4.28 -8.86 6.37
CA SER A 69 3.44 -9.41 7.45
C SER A 69 2.08 -8.73 7.56
N CYS A 70 1.97 -7.46 7.13
CA CYS A 70 0.73 -6.67 7.19
C CYS A 70 0.87 -5.37 6.36
N GLY A 71 -0.25 -4.64 6.18
CA GLY A 71 -0.27 -3.34 5.51
C GLY A 71 0.65 -2.32 6.18
N THR A 72 0.67 -2.26 7.51
CA THR A 72 1.56 -1.36 8.27
C THR A 72 3.04 -1.56 7.92
N GLU A 73 3.51 -2.82 7.82
CA GLU A 73 4.88 -3.09 7.39
C GLU A 73 5.12 -2.61 5.95
N ALA A 74 4.16 -2.84 5.06
CA ALA A 74 4.26 -2.41 3.67
C ALA A 74 4.38 -0.87 3.57
N ASP A 75 3.52 -0.13 4.27
CA ASP A 75 3.53 1.33 4.33
C ASP A 75 4.86 1.87 4.87
N ASN A 76 5.28 1.36 6.03
CA ASN A 76 6.53 1.79 6.67
C ASN A 76 7.72 1.50 5.76
N TRP A 77 7.74 0.34 5.11
CA TRP A 77 8.83 -0.03 4.21
C TRP A 77 8.93 0.92 3.01
N VAL A 78 7.81 1.37 2.45
CA VAL A 78 7.84 2.36 1.37
C VAL A 78 8.34 3.70 1.89
N LEU A 79 7.77 4.24 2.97
CA LEU A 79 8.13 5.56 3.47
C LEU A 79 9.60 5.62 3.91
N GLU A 80 10.03 4.70 4.77
CA GLU A 80 11.40 4.66 5.27
C GLU A 80 12.40 4.29 4.17
N GLY A 81 12.03 3.34 3.30
CA GLY A 81 12.88 2.89 2.19
C GLY A 81 13.15 3.99 1.16
N VAL A 82 12.12 4.75 0.78
CA VAL A 82 12.27 5.91 -0.11
C VAL A 82 13.05 7.03 0.57
N ALA A 83 12.71 7.33 1.84
CA ALA A 83 13.41 8.33 2.63
C ALA A 83 14.93 8.05 2.70
N ASP A 84 15.33 6.82 3.05
CA ASP A 84 16.76 6.45 3.13
C ASP A 84 17.44 6.44 1.75
N SER A 85 16.77 5.89 0.74
CA SER A 85 17.32 5.76 -0.61
C SER A 85 17.54 7.12 -1.30
N LEU A 86 16.65 8.08 -1.04
CA LEU A 86 16.66 9.40 -1.69
C LEU A 86 17.11 10.54 -0.78
N LYS A 87 17.66 10.28 0.39
CA LYS A 87 18.12 11.29 1.37
C LYS A 87 19.08 12.34 0.80
N ASN A 88 19.79 12.01 -0.30
CA ASN A 88 20.69 12.93 -0.99
C ASN A 88 19.98 13.74 -2.09
N LYS A 89 18.77 13.33 -2.52
CA LYS A 89 17.95 14.05 -3.50
C LYS A 89 17.07 15.09 -2.82
N GLY A 90 16.50 14.75 -1.67
CA GLY A 90 15.63 15.63 -0.91
C GLY A 90 15.16 15.00 0.39
N LYS A 91 14.44 15.78 1.20
CA LYS A 91 13.93 15.37 2.51
C LYS A 91 12.48 15.81 2.74
N HIS A 92 11.75 16.13 1.69
CA HIS A 92 10.36 16.50 1.78
C HIS A 92 9.44 15.38 1.32
N ILE A 93 8.42 15.08 2.12
CA ILE A 93 7.38 14.07 1.85
C ILE A 93 6.02 14.75 2.00
N ILE A 94 5.09 14.43 1.12
CA ILE A 94 3.72 14.93 1.15
C ILE A 94 2.78 13.77 1.46
N THR A 95 1.87 13.98 2.39
CA THR A 95 0.80 13.02 2.75
C THR A 95 -0.48 13.77 3.09
N THR A 96 -1.52 13.09 3.59
CA THR A 96 -2.78 13.73 3.98
C THR A 96 -3.01 13.67 5.48
N LYS A 97 -3.92 14.50 5.98
CA LYS A 97 -4.31 14.48 7.39
C LYS A 97 -5.22 13.29 7.75
N ILE A 98 -5.78 12.61 6.76
CA ILE A 98 -6.76 11.54 6.92
C ILE A 98 -6.18 10.14 6.70
N GLU A 99 -4.87 10.02 6.62
CA GLU A 99 -4.20 8.73 6.45
C GLU A 99 -4.38 7.80 7.65
N HIS A 100 -4.19 6.50 7.39
CA HIS A 100 -4.08 5.52 8.47
C HIS A 100 -2.85 5.82 9.36
N HIS A 101 -2.93 5.45 10.64
CA HIS A 101 -1.85 5.67 11.61
C HIS A 101 -0.51 5.04 11.20
N ALA A 102 -0.52 3.99 10.38
CA ALA A 102 0.71 3.43 9.80
C ALA A 102 1.52 4.47 9.02
N ILE A 103 0.85 5.32 8.25
CA ILE A 103 1.47 6.43 7.51
C ILE A 103 1.80 7.59 8.45
N LEU A 104 0.81 8.06 9.25
CA LEU A 104 0.99 9.24 10.10
C LEU A 104 2.12 9.08 11.11
N HIS A 105 2.18 7.95 11.84
CA HIS A 105 3.23 7.72 12.82
C HIS A 105 4.62 7.56 12.17
N THR A 106 4.69 6.97 10.98
CA THR A 106 5.96 6.89 10.24
C THR A 106 6.40 8.27 9.75
N CYS A 107 5.48 9.12 9.31
CA CYS A 107 5.77 10.52 9.01
C CYS A 107 6.30 11.28 10.24
N GLU A 108 5.63 11.15 11.40
CA GLU A 108 6.10 11.74 12.66
C GLU A 108 7.50 11.24 13.08
N TYR A 109 7.79 9.96 12.81
CA TYR A 109 9.13 9.40 13.04
C TYR A 109 10.16 10.05 12.10
N LEU A 110 9.85 10.18 10.81
CA LEU A 110 10.74 10.79 9.82
C LEU A 110 10.98 12.28 10.12
N GLU A 111 9.99 13.03 10.60
CA GLU A 111 10.16 14.43 11.06
C GLU A 111 11.23 14.53 12.16
N LYS A 112 11.20 13.62 13.15
CA LYS A 112 12.22 13.55 14.23
C LYS A 112 13.61 13.19 13.69
N HIS A 113 13.70 12.66 12.45
CA HIS A 113 14.95 12.30 11.78
C HIS A 113 15.37 13.31 10.69
N GLY A 114 14.74 14.49 10.69
CA GLY A 114 15.14 15.63 9.87
C GLY A 114 14.54 15.63 8.46
N TYR A 115 13.41 14.98 8.27
CA TYR A 115 12.54 15.13 7.10
C TYR A 115 11.50 16.21 7.36
N GLU A 116 11.01 16.84 6.32
CA GLU A 116 9.88 17.75 6.36
C GLU A 116 8.65 17.06 5.78
N ILE A 117 7.52 17.13 6.48
CA ILE A 117 6.27 16.50 6.06
C ILE A 117 5.23 17.58 5.81
N THR A 118 4.65 17.59 4.63
CA THR A 118 3.45 18.38 4.35
C THR A 118 2.22 17.49 4.44
N TYR A 119 1.30 17.85 5.33
CA TYR A 119 0.02 17.17 5.50
C TYR A 119 -1.07 17.98 4.78
N LEU A 120 -1.50 17.51 3.61
CA LEU A 120 -2.56 18.15 2.83
C LEU A 120 -3.89 18.10 3.59
N ASP A 121 -4.64 19.17 3.47
CA ASP A 121 -6.05 19.20 3.87
C ASP A 121 -6.91 18.47 2.84
N VAL A 122 -8.09 18.08 3.26
CA VAL A 122 -9.13 17.51 2.40
C VAL A 122 -10.38 18.38 2.48
N ASP A 123 -11.25 18.27 1.50
CA ASP A 123 -12.54 18.95 1.52
C ASP A 123 -13.53 18.31 2.51
N SER A 124 -14.76 18.80 2.54
CA SER A 124 -15.82 18.30 3.44
C SER A 124 -16.27 16.87 3.15
N GLU A 125 -15.94 16.33 1.99
CA GLU A 125 -16.22 14.95 1.57
C GLU A 125 -14.99 14.05 1.68
N GLY A 126 -13.84 14.62 2.08
CA GLY A 126 -12.59 13.93 2.32
C GLY A 126 -11.69 13.80 1.09
N PHE A 127 -11.92 14.57 0.00
CA PHE A 127 -11.09 14.54 -1.19
C PHE A 127 -9.88 15.45 -1.10
N VAL A 128 -8.73 14.95 -1.57
CA VAL A 128 -7.52 15.75 -1.81
C VAL A 128 -7.64 16.49 -3.15
N SER A 129 -7.34 17.78 -3.14
CA SER A 129 -7.26 18.60 -4.36
C SER A 129 -5.96 18.32 -5.12
N PRO A 130 -6.00 17.91 -6.41
CA PRO A 130 -4.79 17.83 -7.24
C PRO A 130 -4.04 19.16 -7.36
N GLN A 131 -4.74 20.31 -7.24
CA GLN A 131 -4.11 21.62 -7.24
C GLN A 131 -3.33 21.88 -5.95
N ASP A 132 -3.89 21.50 -4.79
CA ASP A 132 -3.20 21.67 -3.50
C ASP A 132 -1.94 20.78 -3.46
N LEU A 133 -1.99 19.57 -4.05
CA LEU A 133 -0.81 18.75 -4.23
C LEU A 133 0.23 19.41 -5.14
N GLU A 134 -0.19 19.97 -6.29
CA GLU A 134 0.70 20.69 -7.22
C GLU A 134 1.43 21.83 -6.51
N ASP A 135 0.69 22.62 -5.73
CA ASP A 135 1.22 23.79 -5.01
C ASP A 135 2.15 23.40 -3.83
N ALA A 136 1.98 22.19 -3.29
CA ALA A 136 2.79 21.67 -2.18
C ALA A 136 4.11 21.01 -2.64
N ILE A 137 4.21 20.58 -3.90
CA ILE A 137 5.43 19.94 -4.42
C ILE A 137 6.58 20.97 -4.51
N ARG A 138 7.74 20.58 -4.00
CA ARG A 138 8.98 21.36 -3.99
C ARG A 138 10.10 20.62 -4.71
N ASP A 139 11.19 21.30 -4.99
CA ASP A 139 12.38 20.69 -5.66
C ASP A 139 13.00 19.55 -4.84
N ASP A 140 12.85 19.57 -3.51
CA ASP A 140 13.35 18.57 -2.59
C ASP A 140 12.28 17.53 -2.17
N THR A 141 11.09 17.52 -2.82
CA THR A 141 10.06 16.50 -2.60
C THR A 141 10.50 15.18 -3.21
N ILE A 142 10.47 14.10 -2.41
CA ILE A 142 10.90 12.76 -2.83
C ILE A 142 9.76 11.75 -2.93
N LEU A 143 8.68 11.97 -2.17
CA LEU A 143 7.54 11.05 -2.11
C LEU A 143 6.24 11.82 -1.86
N VAL A 144 5.20 11.39 -2.53
CA VAL A 144 3.80 11.68 -2.20
C VAL A 144 3.16 10.36 -1.76
N SER A 145 2.50 10.34 -0.61
CA SER A 145 1.80 9.17 -0.08
C SER A 145 0.37 9.54 0.26
N ILE A 146 -0.60 9.05 -0.51
CA ILE A 146 -2.03 9.35 -0.34
C ILE A 146 -2.82 8.05 -0.43
N MET A 147 -3.64 7.77 0.57
CA MET A 147 -4.46 6.57 0.63
C MET A 147 -5.47 6.51 -0.52
N MET A 148 -5.76 5.31 -1.01
CA MET A 148 -6.71 5.10 -2.11
C MET A 148 -8.16 5.20 -1.67
N VAL A 149 -8.47 4.61 -0.52
CA VAL A 149 -9.81 4.61 0.07
C VAL A 149 -9.69 4.84 1.57
N ASN A 150 -10.37 5.85 2.08
CA ASN A 150 -10.33 6.14 3.51
C ASN A 150 -11.14 5.08 4.29
N ASN A 151 -10.53 4.52 5.33
CA ASN A 151 -11.11 3.45 6.15
C ASN A 151 -12.26 3.90 7.06
N GLU A 152 -12.39 5.20 7.35
CA GLU A 152 -13.39 5.75 8.26
C GLU A 152 -14.63 6.26 7.49
N ILE A 153 -14.42 7.03 6.43
CA ILE A 153 -15.49 7.71 5.71
C ILE A 153 -15.78 7.12 4.33
N GLY A 154 -14.88 6.24 3.81
CA GLY A 154 -15.08 5.53 2.55
C GLY A 154 -14.82 6.37 1.29
N THR A 155 -14.26 7.56 1.41
CA THR A 155 -13.90 8.40 0.26
C THR A 155 -12.85 7.68 -0.59
N ILE A 156 -13.05 7.65 -1.91
CA ILE A 156 -12.13 7.07 -2.89
C ILE A 156 -11.38 8.23 -3.55
N GLU A 157 -10.10 8.36 -3.27
CA GLU A 157 -9.27 9.45 -3.76
C GLU A 157 -9.03 9.36 -5.28
N PRO A 158 -8.87 10.51 -5.97
CA PRO A 158 -8.56 10.57 -7.40
C PRO A 158 -7.08 10.22 -7.66
N ILE A 159 -6.67 8.99 -7.30
CA ILE A 159 -5.27 8.54 -7.30
C ILE A 159 -4.59 8.73 -8.66
N LYS A 160 -5.31 8.51 -9.76
CA LYS A 160 -4.75 8.65 -11.10
C LYS A 160 -4.30 10.09 -11.40
N GLU A 161 -5.12 11.06 -11.02
CA GLU A 161 -4.84 12.49 -11.20
C GLU A 161 -3.71 12.93 -10.26
N LEU A 162 -3.74 12.49 -9.01
CA LEU A 162 -2.72 12.79 -8.01
C LEU A 162 -1.36 12.19 -8.39
N ALA A 163 -1.33 10.93 -8.80
CA ALA A 163 -0.11 10.27 -9.28
C ALA A 163 0.46 10.95 -10.54
N ALA A 164 -0.43 11.37 -11.46
CA ALA A 164 0.00 12.12 -12.64
C ALA A 164 0.61 13.47 -12.27
N THR A 165 0.09 14.15 -11.24
CA THR A 165 0.66 15.39 -10.68
C THR A 165 2.07 15.14 -10.15
N ALA A 166 2.26 14.19 -9.25
CA ALA A 166 3.58 13.85 -8.70
C ALA A 166 4.60 13.49 -9.81
N LYS A 167 4.16 12.73 -10.81
CA LYS A 167 5.02 12.27 -11.90
C LYS A 167 5.52 13.40 -12.81
N ARG A 168 4.71 14.46 -13.03
CA ARG A 168 5.16 15.66 -13.78
C ARG A 168 6.39 16.32 -13.13
N HIS A 169 6.52 16.19 -11.82
CA HIS A 169 7.64 16.73 -11.02
C HIS A 169 8.76 15.71 -10.76
N GLY A 170 8.64 14.47 -11.29
CA GLY A 170 9.62 13.41 -11.05
C GLY A 170 9.67 12.94 -9.57
N VAL A 171 8.55 13.05 -8.88
CA VAL A 171 8.34 12.62 -7.50
C VAL A 171 7.66 11.25 -7.49
N TYR A 172 8.11 10.33 -6.64
CA TYR A 172 7.46 9.03 -6.46
C TYR A 172 6.09 9.17 -5.81
N PHE A 173 5.17 8.29 -6.23
CA PHE A 173 3.81 8.23 -5.69
C PHE A 173 3.52 6.86 -5.06
N HIS A 174 3.15 6.87 -3.79
CA HIS A 174 2.66 5.73 -3.02
C HIS A 174 1.18 5.89 -2.72
N THR A 175 0.45 4.77 -2.68
CA THR A 175 -0.93 4.73 -2.18
C THR A 175 -1.14 3.55 -1.24
N ASP A 176 -1.70 3.83 -0.06
CA ASP A 176 -2.27 2.79 0.81
C ASP A 176 -3.63 2.36 0.23
N ALA A 177 -3.66 1.16 -0.34
CA ALA A 177 -4.84 0.54 -0.94
C ALA A 177 -5.42 -0.60 -0.09
N VAL A 178 -5.11 -0.65 1.20
CA VAL A 178 -5.62 -1.69 2.13
C VAL A 178 -7.13 -1.77 2.10
N GLN A 179 -7.84 -0.65 2.05
CA GLN A 179 -9.30 -0.62 1.92
C GLN A 179 -9.79 -0.67 0.46
N GLY A 180 -8.89 -0.56 -0.52
CA GLY A 180 -9.22 -0.59 -1.94
C GLY A 180 -9.27 -1.99 -2.53
N LEU A 181 -8.31 -2.86 -2.18
CA LEU A 181 -8.17 -4.19 -2.76
C LEU A 181 -9.41 -5.05 -2.46
N GLY A 182 -9.98 -5.62 -3.53
CA GLY A 182 -11.19 -6.45 -3.42
C GLY A 182 -12.51 -5.66 -3.35
N ASN A 183 -12.49 -4.36 -3.09
CA ASN A 183 -13.65 -3.47 -3.03
C ASN A 183 -13.84 -2.65 -4.31
N ILE A 184 -12.73 -2.22 -4.93
CA ILE A 184 -12.75 -1.48 -6.19
C ILE A 184 -11.83 -2.16 -7.20
N ASN A 185 -12.03 -1.85 -8.48
CA ASN A 185 -11.13 -2.36 -9.53
C ASN A 185 -9.83 -1.55 -9.54
N ILE A 186 -8.69 -2.26 -9.39
CA ILE A 186 -7.36 -1.65 -9.36
C ILE A 186 -6.56 -2.10 -10.58
N ASP A 187 -6.03 -1.14 -11.33
CA ASP A 187 -5.08 -1.34 -12.42
C ASP A 187 -3.89 -0.41 -12.20
N VAL A 188 -2.80 -0.94 -11.66
CA VAL A 188 -1.64 -0.12 -11.26
C VAL A 188 -0.98 0.59 -12.45
N LYS A 189 -1.05 -0.01 -13.66
CA LYS A 189 -0.51 0.63 -14.88
C LYS A 189 -1.35 1.83 -15.31
N ASN A 190 -2.69 1.72 -15.17
CA ASN A 190 -3.59 2.83 -15.47
C ASN A 190 -3.51 3.94 -14.40
N LEU A 191 -3.35 3.57 -13.13
CA LEU A 191 -3.17 4.50 -12.02
C LEU A 191 -1.80 5.20 -12.06
N ASN A 192 -0.78 4.52 -12.64
CA ASN A 192 0.57 5.03 -12.78
C ASN A 192 1.25 5.35 -11.44
N VAL A 193 0.95 4.56 -10.41
CA VAL A 193 1.59 4.63 -9.09
C VAL A 193 2.94 3.90 -9.11
N ASP A 194 3.86 4.33 -8.25
CA ASP A 194 5.19 3.70 -8.11
C ASP A 194 5.17 2.61 -7.02
N PHE A 195 4.39 2.83 -5.96
CA PHE A 195 4.24 1.90 -4.83
C PHE A 195 2.77 1.80 -4.42
N MET A 196 2.37 0.63 -3.99
CA MET A 196 1.04 0.39 -3.45
C MET A 196 1.09 -0.63 -2.31
N SER A 197 0.58 -0.25 -1.15
CA SER A 197 0.38 -1.16 -0.02
C SER A 197 -1.00 -1.79 -0.07
N MET A 198 -1.06 -3.10 0.23
CA MET A 198 -2.30 -3.87 0.20
C MET A 198 -2.37 -4.80 1.41
N SER A 199 -3.59 -5.22 1.76
CA SER A 199 -3.84 -6.29 2.72
C SER A 199 -4.84 -7.28 2.14
N ALA A 200 -4.71 -8.55 2.53
CA ALA A 200 -5.61 -9.63 2.15
C ALA A 200 -6.68 -9.86 3.22
#